data_ebdf2f3ee5ca32be5ae323470aad82b7
#
_entry.id   ebdf2f3ee5ca32be5ae323470aad82b7
#
_cell.length_a   1.000
_cell.length_b   1.000
_cell.length_c   1.000
_cell.angle_alpha   90.00
_cell.angle_beta   90.00
_cell.angle_gamma   90.00
#
_symmetry.space_group_name_H-M   'P 1'
#
loop_
_entity.id
_entity.type
_entity.pdbx_description
1 polymer ?
#
loop_
_entity_poly.entity_id
_entity_poly.type
_entity_poly.pdbx_seq_one_letter_code
_entity_poly.pdbx_strand_id
1 'polypeptide(L)'
;MQFQFKIIPADSIEIVVPLVKKMSKESITEALLLERFKEMVSQNYECIGVYDADKLMGVSGLWFCTRHYSGRSVELDHVFIDDAYRNKGLGTQFINWIEDYVKSRGYQAIELNAYIANEPSQKFYERDGFQKLGYHFVKVIG
;
A
#
# COMPACT_ATOMS: atom_id res chain seq x y z
N MET A 1 1.57 -16.55 -16.11
CA MET A 1 1.39 -16.43 -14.65
C MET A 1 0.23 -15.52 -14.38
N GLN A 2 -0.76 -15.98 -13.65
CA GLN A 2 -1.97 -15.22 -13.40
C GLN A 2 -2.05 -14.83 -11.92
N PHE A 3 -2.17 -13.53 -11.66
CA PHE A 3 -2.21 -13.00 -10.31
C PHE A 3 -3.64 -12.66 -9.91
N GLN A 4 -3.94 -12.78 -8.63
CA GLN A 4 -5.22 -12.37 -8.07
C GLN A 4 -5.01 -11.24 -7.08
N PHE A 5 -5.92 -10.28 -7.12
CA PHE A 5 -5.92 -9.15 -6.19
C PHE A 5 -7.18 -9.27 -5.33
N LYS A 6 -7.00 -9.27 -4.02
CA LYS A 6 -8.11 -9.46 -3.08
C LYS A 6 -7.96 -8.59 -1.85
N ILE A 7 -9.09 -8.16 -1.30
CA ILE A 7 -9.10 -7.52 0.00
C ILE A 7 -8.75 -8.58 1.05
N ILE A 8 -7.80 -8.25 1.91
CA ILE A 8 -7.45 -9.12 3.04
C ILE A 8 -8.42 -8.81 4.18
N PRO A 9 -9.19 -9.81 4.66
CA PRO A 9 -10.10 -9.58 5.77
C PRO A 9 -9.37 -9.05 7.00
N ALA A 10 -10.02 -8.14 7.73
CA ALA A 10 -9.41 -7.53 8.92
C ALA A 10 -8.96 -8.56 9.95
N ASP A 11 -9.73 -9.64 10.11
CA ASP A 11 -9.40 -10.70 11.06
C ASP A 11 -8.27 -11.62 10.59
N SER A 12 -7.77 -11.44 9.38
CA SER A 12 -6.64 -12.19 8.82
C SER A 12 -5.43 -11.30 8.54
N ILE A 13 -5.40 -10.10 9.11
CA ILE A 13 -4.36 -9.11 8.77
C ILE A 13 -2.95 -9.56 9.14
N GLU A 14 -2.80 -10.48 10.06
CA GLU A 14 -1.49 -11.00 10.48
C GLU A 14 -0.68 -11.60 9.32
N ILE A 15 -1.35 -12.03 8.25
CA ILE A 15 -0.66 -12.65 7.12
C ILE A 15 0.27 -11.68 6.37
N VAL A 16 0.07 -10.37 6.50
CA VAL A 16 0.89 -9.37 5.80
C VAL A 16 2.22 -9.08 6.53
N VAL A 17 2.31 -9.42 7.80
CA VAL A 17 3.45 -9.05 8.65
C VAL A 17 4.80 -9.48 8.08
N PRO A 18 4.99 -10.73 7.64
CA PRO A 18 6.28 -11.14 7.08
C PRO A 18 6.71 -10.34 5.85
N LEU A 19 5.76 -9.96 5.00
CA LEU A 19 6.05 -9.15 3.81
C LEU A 19 6.43 -7.73 4.19
N VAL A 20 5.62 -7.08 5.03
CA VAL A 20 5.87 -5.70 5.44
C VAL A 20 7.18 -5.61 6.24
N LYS A 21 7.53 -6.65 6.99
CA LYS A 21 8.81 -6.70 7.71
C LYS A 21 9.99 -6.53 6.75
N LYS A 22 9.91 -7.07 5.54
CA LYS A 22 10.99 -6.96 4.55
C LYS A 22 11.28 -5.52 4.14
N MET A 23 10.29 -4.64 4.18
CA MET A 23 10.44 -3.22 3.82
C MET A 23 10.60 -2.31 5.03
N SER A 24 10.51 -2.86 6.24
CA SER A 24 10.54 -2.09 7.48
C SER A 24 11.95 -1.96 8.01
N LYS A 25 12.18 -0.94 8.83
CA LYS A 25 13.44 -0.79 9.57
C LYS A 25 13.63 -2.01 10.48
N GLU A 26 14.88 -2.43 10.64
CA GLU A 26 15.20 -3.60 11.45
C GLU A 26 14.73 -3.47 12.89
N SER A 27 14.71 -2.25 13.41
CA SER A 27 14.25 -1.97 14.78
C SER A 27 12.77 -2.21 14.99
N ILE A 28 11.97 -2.31 13.90
CA ILE A 28 10.55 -2.58 14.00
C ILE A 28 10.36 -4.09 13.92
N THR A 29 10.04 -4.72 15.05
CA THR A 29 9.86 -6.17 15.12
C THR A 29 8.55 -6.62 14.50
N GLU A 30 8.45 -7.92 14.16
CA GLU A 30 7.19 -8.47 13.67
C GLU A 30 6.09 -8.37 14.72
N ALA A 31 6.43 -8.53 16.01
CA ALA A 31 5.45 -8.38 17.09
C ALA A 31 4.87 -6.97 17.12
N LEU A 32 5.72 -5.95 16.96
CA LEU A 32 5.27 -4.57 16.91
C LEU A 32 4.43 -4.28 15.66
N LEU A 33 4.83 -4.82 14.51
CA LEU A 33 4.05 -4.69 13.29
C LEU A 33 2.66 -5.31 13.46
N LEU A 34 2.59 -6.50 14.04
CA LEU A 34 1.32 -7.17 14.28
C LEU A 34 0.40 -6.34 15.16
N GLU A 35 0.94 -5.79 16.25
CA GLU A 35 0.19 -4.91 17.14
C GLU A 35 -0.38 -3.71 16.40
N ARG A 36 0.46 -3.06 15.58
CA ARG A 36 0.07 -1.88 14.81
C ARG A 36 -0.98 -2.22 13.75
N PHE A 37 -0.82 -3.31 13.02
CA PHE A 37 -1.80 -3.72 12.01
C PHE A 37 -3.15 -4.04 12.63
N LYS A 38 -3.18 -4.66 13.80
CA LYS A 38 -4.44 -4.92 14.51
C LYS A 38 -5.16 -3.63 14.89
N GLU A 39 -4.40 -2.60 15.24
CA GLU A 39 -4.98 -1.28 15.50
C GLU A 39 -5.45 -0.62 14.21
N MET A 40 -4.63 -0.70 13.14
CA MET A 40 -4.96 -0.09 11.84
C MET A 40 -6.29 -0.59 11.28
N VAL A 41 -6.55 -1.89 11.35
CA VAL A 41 -7.78 -2.46 10.77
C VAL A 41 -9.05 -2.04 11.50
N SER A 42 -8.93 -1.44 12.69
CA SER A 42 -10.07 -0.87 13.40
C SER A 42 -10.38 0.57 12.96
N GLN A 43 -9.56 1.12 12.07
CA GLN A 43 -9.68 2.49 11.57
C GLN A 43 -10.19 2.48 10.12
N ASN A 44 -10.08 3.61 9.42
CA ASN A 44 -10.49 3.72 8.01
C ASN A 44 -9.44 3.13 7.09
N TYR A 45 -9.14 1.85 7.28
CA TYR A 45 -8.05 1.16 6.64
C TYR A 45 -8.51 -0.17 6.04
N GLU A 46 -8.02 -0.47 4.83
CA GLU A 46 -8.17 -1.78 4.21
C GLU A 46 -6.82 -2.20 3.65
N CYS A 47 -6.62 -3.49 3.52
CA CYS A 47 -5.39 -4.01 2.92
C CYS A 47 -5.74 -4.88 1.71
N ILE A 48 -5.02 -4.66 0.63
CA ILE A 48 -5.17 -5.46 -0.60
C ILE A 48 -3.97 -6.38 -0.70
N GLY A 49 -4.23 -7.65 -0.98
CA GLY A 49 -3.17 -8.62 -1.21
C GLY A 49 -3.08 -8.99 -2.68
N VAL A 50 -1.86 -9.25 -3.11
CA VAL A 50 -1.56 -9.82 -4.44
C VAL A 50 -1.16 -11.26 -4.23
N TYR A 51 -1.84 -12.18 -4.91
CA TYR A 51 -1.62 -13.62 -4.75
C TYR A 51 -1.14 -14.25 -6.06
N ASP A 52 -0.17 -15.14 -5.94
CA ASP A 52 0.20 -16.08 -6.96
C ASP A 52 -0.32 -17.44 -6.45
N ALA A 53 -1.42 -17.92 -7.01
CA ALA A 53 -2.20 -19.05 -6.46
C ALA A 53 -2.58 -18.72 -4.99
N ASP A 54 -2.14 -19.50 -4.02
CA ASP A 54 -2.44 -19.27 -2.62
C ASP A 54 -1.36 -18.48 -1.88
N LYS A 55 -0.29 -18.09 -2.58
CA LYS A 55 0.85 -17.41 -1.97
C LYS A 55 0.65 -15.90 -2.01
N LEU A 56 0.67 -15.28 -0.84
CA LEU A 56 0.67 -13.82 -0.74
C LEU A 56 2.06 -13.30 -1.13
N MET A 57 2.12 -12.48 -2.16
CA MET A 57 3.40 -11.99 -2.70
C MET A 57 3.49 -10.47 -2.78
N GLY A 58 2.42 -9.77 -2.48
CA GLY A 58 2.43 -8.32 -2.45
C GLY A 58 1.27 -7.78 -1.65
N VAL A 59 1.39 -6.55 -1.20
CA VAL A 59 0.35 -5.88 -0.40
C VAL A 59 0.33 -4.39 -0.69
N SER A 60 -0.80 -3.77 -0.42
CA SER A 60 -0.92 -2.32 -0.27
C SER A 60 -1.97 -2.02 0.79
N GLY A 61 -1.63 -1.14 1.70
CA GLY A 61 -2.62 -0.54 2.58
C GLY A 61 -3.36 0.57 1.88
N LEU A 62 -4.61 0.78 2.27
CA LEU A 62 -5.47 1.84 1.77
C LEU A 62 -6.06 2.58 2.95
N TRP A 63 -5.73 3.88 3.07
CA TRP A 63 -6.32 4.76 4.07
C TRP A 63 -7.38 5.64 3.41
N PHE A 64 -8.60 5.58 3.89
CA PHE A 64 -9.74 6.29 3.30
C PHE A 64 -10.03 7.57 4.06
N CYS A 65 -10.09 8.70 3.35
CA CYS A 65 -10.36 9.99 3.97
C CYS A 65 -10.95 10.98 2.96
N THR A 66 -11.30 12.17 3.43
CA THR A 66 -11.68 13.29 2.57
C THR A 66 -10.67 14.41 2.79
N ARG A 67 -10.05 14.88 1.71
CA ARG A 67 -9.08 15.98 1.73
C ARG A 67 -9.74 17.23 1.13
N HIS A 68 -9.46 18.40 1.70
CA HIS A 68 -10.06 19.63 1.19
C HIS A 68 -9.62 19.95 -0.25
N TYR A 69 -8.44 19.46 -0.66
CA TYR A 69 -7.88 19.77 -1.99
C TYR A 69 -8.14 18.70 -3.05
N SER A 70 -8.51 17.48 -2.67
CA SER A 70 -8.71 16.40 -3.62
C SER A 70 -10.05 15.67 -3.48
N GLY A 71 -10.83 15.99 -2.46
CA GLY A 71 -12.11 15.32 -2.21
C GLY A 71 -11.92 13.98 -1.50
N ARG A 72 -12.79 13.02 -1.82
CA ARG A 72 -12.68 11.67 -1.26
C ARG A 72 -11.44 11.00 -1.82
N SER A 73 -10.49 10.72 -0.96
CA SER A 73 -9.15 10.30 -1.34
C SER A 73 -8.73 9.03 -0.62
N VAL A 74 -7.90 8.24 -1.29
CA VAL A 74 -7.31 7.03 -0.71
C VAL A 74 -5.81 7.20 -0.73
N GLU A 75 -5.17 7.05 0.44
CA GLU A 75 -3.71 7.05 0.51
C GLU A 75 -3.20 5.62 0.53
N LEU A 76 -2.34 5.29 -0.43
CA LEU A 76 -1.67 4.00 -0.47
C LEU A 76 -0.53 4.00 0.54
N ASP A 77 -0.44 2.93 1.33
CA ASP A 77 0.57 2.77 2.37
C ASP A 77 1.20 1.39 2.24
N HIS A 78 2.46 1.27 2.66
CA HIS A 78 3.24 0.03 2.64
C HIS A 78 3.04 -0.81 1.38
N VAL A 79 3.09 -0.14 0.22
CA VAL A 79 3.02 -0.83 -1.08
C VAL A 79 4.28 -1.67 -1.24
N PHE A 80 4.12 -2.98 -1.34
CA PHE A 80 5.26 -3.89 -1.44
C PHE A 80 4.93 -5.07 -2.33
N ILE A 81 5.88 -5.42 -3.21
CA ILE A 81 5.81 -6.62 -4.02
C ILE A 81 7.10 -7.39 -3.78
N ASP A 82 7.01 -8.68 -3.52
CA ASP A 82 8.16 -9.53 -3.27
C ASP A 82 9.13 -9.45 -4.45
N ASP A 83 10.43 -9.41 -4.16
CA ASP A 83 11.50 -9.27 -5.17
C ASP A 83 11.41 -10.31 -6.29
N ALA A 84 10.99 -11.53 -5.95
CA ALA A 84 10.87 -12.62 -6.93
C ALA A 84 9.87 -12.29 -8.04
N TYR A 85 9.00 -11.31 -7.84
CA TYR A 85 7.92 -10.97 -8.77
C TYR A 85 8.05 -9.56 -9.36
N ARG A 86 9.15 -8.86 -9.10
CA ARG A 86 9.38 -7.51 -9.64
C ARG A 86 9.69 -7.57 -11.13
N ASN A 87 9.52 -6.42 -11.79
CA ASN A 87 9.85 -6.25 -13.22
C ASN A 87 9.02 -7.12 -14.17
N LYS A 88 7.79 -7.48 -13.77
CA LYS A 88 6.86 -8.28 -14.60
C LYS A 88 5.57 -7.50 -14.92
N GLY A 89 5.60 -6.17 -14.80
CA GLY A 89 4.42 -5.34 -15.03
C GLY A 89 3.36 -5.46 -13.94
N LEU A 90 3.66 -6.18 -12.87
CA LEU A 90 2.71 -6.44 -11.80
C LEU A 90 2.34 -5.17 -11.03
N GLY A 91 3.31 -4.28 -10.83
CA GLY A 91 3.05 -3.01 -10.14
C GLY A 91 1.98 -2.18 -10.83
N THR A 92 2.07 -2.07 -12.16
CA THR A 92 1.08 -1.35 -12.96
C THR A 92 -0.29 -2.01 -12.86
N GLN A 93 -0.35 -3.34 -12.96
CA GLN A 93 -1.59 -4.08 -12.82
C GLN A 93 -2.21 -3.86 -11.44
N PHE A 94 -1.38 -3.85 -10.40
CA PHE A 94 -1.84 -3.67 -9.03
C PHE A 94 -2.45 -2.27 -8.84
N ILE A 95 -1.74 -1.24 -9.28
CA ILE A 95 -2.24 0.14 -9.18
C ILE A 95 -3.55 0.29 -9.96
N ASN A 96 -3.63 -0.27 -11.17
CA ASN A 96 -4.85 -0.22 -11.97
C ASN A 96 -6.02 -0.90 -11.25
N TRP A 97 -5.78 -2.04 -10.63
CA TRP A 97 -6.82 -2.74 -9.87
C TRP A 97 -7.31 -1.89 -8.69
N ILE A 98 -6.37 -1.27 -7.96
CA ILE A 98 -6.71 -0.39 -6.84
C ILE A 98 -7.53 0.81 -7.32
N GLU A 99 -7.11 1.44 -8.43
CA GLU A 99 -7.85 2.58 -9.00
C GLU A 99 -9.29 2.19 -9.30
N ASP A 100 -9.51 1.07 -9.98
CA ASP A 100 -10.85 0.59 -10.30
C ASP A 100 -11.66 0.32 -9.04
N TYR A 101 -11.04 -0.32 -8.04
CA TYR A 101 -11.70 -0.64 -6.80
C TYR A 101 -12.18 0.61 -6.05
N VAL A 102 -11.29 1.58 -5.84
CA VAL A 102 -11.63 2.78 -5.06
C VAL A 102 -12.58 3.69 -5.84
N LYS A 103 -12.42 3.75 -7.16
CA LYS A 103 -13.33 4.51 -8.02
C LYS A 103 -14.75 3.95 -7.95
N SER A 104 -14.89 2.63 -7.93
CA SER A 104 -16.21 1.98 -7.81
C SER A 104 -16.90 2.32 -6.49
N ARG A 105 -16.15 2.73 -5.47
CA ARG A 105 -16.66 3.13 -4.17
C ARG A 105 -16.86 4.65 -4.05
N GLY A 106 -16.70 5.38 -5.15
CA GLY A 106 -16.94 6.82 -5.19
C GLY A 106 -15.77 7.67 -4.72
N TYR A 107 -14.55 7.13 -4.71
CA TYR A 107 -13.36 7.91 -4.37
C TYR A 107 -12.83 8.60 -5.63
N GLN A 108 -12.25 9.79 -5.45
CA GLN A 108 -11.90 10.70 -6.53
C GLN A 108 -10.40 10.82 -6.75
N ALA A 109 -9.59 10.46 -5.76
CA ALA A 109 -8.15 10.62 -5.84
C ALA A 109 -7.43 9.48 -5.10
N ILE A 110 -6.22 9.19 -5.55
CA ILE A 110 -5.28 8.29 -4.88
C ILE A 110 -4.01 9.09 -4.60
N GLU A 111 -3.52 8.98 -3.38
CA GLU A 111 -2.30 9.64 -2.93
C GLU A 111 -1.33 8.61 -2.39
N LEU A 112 -0.05 8.95 -2.35
CA LEU A 112 0.96 8.12 -1.70
C LEU A 112 2.17 8.95 -1.36
N ASN A 113 3.02 8.41 -0.49
CA ASN A 113 4.32 8.97 -0.18
C ASN A 113 5.39 7.97 -0.60
N ALA A 114 6.46 8.47 -1.23
CA ALA A 114 7.62 7.66 -1.58
C ALA A 114 8.84 8.24 -0.87
N TYR A 115 9.75 7.38 -0.42
CA TYR A 115 10.97 7.86 0.22
C TYR A 115 11.81 8.67 -0.78
N ILE A 116 12.40 9.77 -0.28
CA ILE A 116 13.23 10.66 -1.10
C ILE A 116 14.37 9.88 -1.78
N ALA A 117 14.96 8.92 -1.06
CA ALA A 117 16.06 8.12 -1.56
C ALA A 117 15.64 7.06 -2.58
N ASN A 118 14.34 6.79 -2.73
CA ASN A 118 13.86 5.72 -3.63
C ASN A 118 13.44 6.30 -4.99
N GLU A 119 14.43 6.67 -5.80
CA GLU A 119 14.17 7.22 -7.13
C GLU A 119 13.42 6.28 -8.07
N PRO A 120 13.69 4.96 -8.10
CA PRO A 120 12.94 4.05 -8.97
C PRO A 120 11.44 4.06 -8.68
N SER A 121 11.03 4.09 -7.41
CA SER A 121 9.61 4.19 -7.05
C SER A 121 9.00 5.49 -7.52
N GLN A 122 9.71 6.61 -7.32
CA GLN A 122 9.23 7.92 -7.75
C GLN A 122 8.99 7.95 -9.26
N LYS A 123 9.94 7.41 -10.05
CA LYS A 123 9.81 7.34 -11.50
C LYS A 123 8.64 6.45 -11.92
N PHE A 124 8.45 5.34 -11.22
CA PHE A 124 7.34 4.44 -11.48
C PHE A 124 6.00 5.15 -11.30
N TYR A 125 5.83 5.85 -10.17
CA TYR A 125 4.57 6.55 -9.91
C TYR A 125 4.34 7.71 -10.86
N GLU A 126 5.38 8.47 -11.20
CA GLU A 126 5.25 9.56 -12.16
C GLU A 126 4.82 9.05 -13.54
N ARG A 127 5.36 7.92 -13.99
CA ARG A 127 4.94 7.28 -15.25
C ARG A 127 3.50 6.82 -15.21
N ASP A 128 3.01 6.43 -14.03
CA ASP A 128 1.64 5.97 -13.84
C ASP A 128 0.64 7.12 -13.64
N GLY A 129 1.10 8.37 -13.76
CA GLY A 129 0.24 9.54 -13.72
C GLY A 129 0.19 10.28 -12.39
N PHE A 130 0.97 9.87 -11.41
CA PHE A 130 1.04 10.58 -10.12
C PHE A 130 1.89 11.84 -10.27
N GLN A 131 1.44 12.93 -9.64
CA GLN A 131 2.19 14.18 -9.61
C GLN A 131 2.82 14.39 -8.23
N LYS A 132 4.03 14.86 -8.23
CA LYS A 132 4.78 15.15 -7.00
C LYS A 132 4.34 16.52 -6.47
N LEU A 133 3.54 16.56 -5.41
CA LEU A 133 2.95 17.81 -4.91
C LEU A 133 3.64 18.39 -3.68
N GLY A 134 4.40 17.60 -2.92
CA GLY A 134 5.01 18.09 -1.70
C GLY A 134 5.92 17.06 -1.04
N TYR A 135 6.38 17.40 0.15
CA TYR A 135 7.23 16.55 0.96
C TYR A 135 6.48 16.10 2.21
N HIS A 136 6.73 14.89 2.64
CA HIS A 136 6.16 14.34 3.87
C HIS A 136 7.16 14.56 5.03
N PHE A 137 6.70 15.22 6.09
CA PHE A 137 7.52 15.50 7.27
C PHE A 137 6.98 14.71 8.45
N VAL A 138 7.86 14.03 9.19
CA VAL A 138 7.49 13.27 10.39
C VAL A 138 8.33 13.75 11.56
N LYS A 139 7.69 14.01 12.69
CA LYS A 139 8.35 14.29 13.95
C LYS A 139 7.79 13.33 15.00
N VAL A 140 8.63 12.47 15.52
CA VAL A 140 8.21 11.54 16.57
C VAL A 140 8.10 12.30 17.87
N ILE A 141 6.97 12.25 18.54
CA ILE A 141 6.68 12.99 19.76
C ILE A 141 6.39 12.13 20.97
N GLY A 142 6.46 10.82 20.80
CA GLY A 142 6.20 9.90 21.90
C GLY A 142 6.75 8.52 21.69
#